data_1e24a49e063dadfdb47471f2a3faf982
#
_entry.id   1e24a49e063dadfdb47471f2a3faf982
#
_cell.length_a   1.000
_cell.length_b   1.000
_cell.length_c   1.000
_cell.angle_alpha   90.00
_cell.angle_beta   90.00
_cell.angle_gamma   90.00
#
_symmetry.space_group_name_H-M   'P 1'
#
loop_
_entity.id
_entity.type
_entity.pdbx_description
1 polymer ?
#
loop_
_entity_poly.entity_id
_entity_poly.type
_entity_poly.pdbx_seq_one_letter_code
_entity_poly.pdbx_strand_id
1 'polypeptide(L)'
;ITEITCHAKGANYLNPDVRTVIDIGGQDMKAIFINNGVIDRIEINEACSSGCGSFIETFAKTLGYTAPEFSQAACRSTCPADLGTRCTVFMNSKVKQVLREGATVEDISAGLAYSVVKNCLYKVLKLKDTSVLGNHLVVQGGTMRNDAIVRALEIHTGMKVTRCNIPELMLSLIHI
;
A
#
# COMPACT_ATOMS: atom_id res chain seq x y z
N ILE A 1 -23.82 -3.92 -9.58
CA ILE A 1 -22.40 -3.65 -9.92
C ILE A 1 -21.56 -4.15 -8.74
N THR A 2 -20.55 -4.97 -9.02
CA THR A 2 -19.68 -5.51 -7.97
C THR A 2 -18.67 -4.44 -7.51
N GLU A 3 -18.18 -4.56 -6.27
CA GLU A 3 -17.14 -3.70 -5.71
C GLU A 3 -15.94 -3.55 -6.65
N ILE A 4 -15.46 -4.66 -7.20
CA ILE A 4 -14.31 -4.69 -8.11
C ILE A 4 -14.57 -3.89 -9.39
N THR A 5 -15.78 -4.00 -9.94
CA THR A 5 -16.17 -3.20 -11.12
C THR A 5 -16.17 -1.72 -10.77
N CYS A 6 -16.56 -1.37 -9.55
CA CYS A 6 -16.55 -0.01 -9.04
C CYS A 6 -15.12 0.55 -8.98
N HIS A 7 -14.20 -0.20 -8.38
CA HIS A 7 -12.78 0.18 -8.32
C HIS A 7 -12.19 0.40 -9.72
N ALA A 8 -12.45 -0.53 -10.64
CA ALA A 8 -11.94 -0.43 -12.02
C ALA A 8 -12.50 0.80 -12.75
N LYS A 9 -13.80 1.08 -12.63
CA LYS A 9 -14.43 2.25 -13.25
C LYS A 9 -13.89 3.56 -12.66
N GLY A 10 -13.78 3.67 -11.34
CA GLY A 10 -13.24 4.84 -10.69
C GLY A 10 -11.79 5.10 -11.11
N ALA A 11 -10.98 4.05 -11.19
CA ALA A 11 -9.60 4.16 -11.66
C ALA A 11 -9.52 4.59 -13.14
N ASN A 12 -10.37 4.03 -13.99
CA ASN A 12 -10.43 4.42 -15.41
C ASN A 12 -10.90 5.86 -15.61
N TYR A 13 -11.76 6.37 -14.73
CA TYR A 13 -12.16 7.78 -14.74
C TYR A 13 -10.97 8.71 -14.41
N LEU A 14 -10.12 8.32 -13.44
CA LEU A 14 -8.92 9.08 -13.08
C LEU A 14 -7.81 8.99 -14.13
N ASN A 15 -7.66 7.83 -14.73
CA ASN A 15 -6.64 7.55 -15.73
C ASN A 15 -7.21 6.57 -16.76
N PRO A 16 -7.64 7.06 -17.95
CA PRO A 16 -8.20 6.20 -19.01
C PRO A 16 -7.25 5.11 -19.50
N ASP A 17 -5.94 5.31 -19.34
CA ASP A 17 -4.91 4.36 -19.76
C ASP A 17 -4.49 3.41 -18.63
N VAL A 18 -5.25 3.34 -17.53
CA VAL A 18 -4.93 2.50 -16.37
C VAL A 18 -4.73 1.05 -16.77
N ARG A 19 -3.64 0.45 -16.30
CA ARG A 19 -3.31 -0.97 -16.51
C ARG A 19 -3.43 -1.79 -15.24
N THR A 20 -3.15 -1.18 -14.09
CA THR A 20 -3.27 -1.86 -12.80
C THR A 20 -3.84 -0.91 -11.77
N VAL A 21 -4.76 -1.43 -10.97
CA VAL A 21 -5.27 -0.77 -9.77
C VAL A 21 -4.79 -1.56 -8.57
N ILE A 22 -4.15 -0.89 -7.62
CA ILE A 22 -3.82 -1.46 -6.31
C ILE A 22 -4.68 -0.75 -5.27
N ASP A 23 -5.56 -1.52 -4.64
CA ASP A 23 -6.36 -1.07 -3.51
C ASP A 23 -5.83 -1.68 -2.22
N ILE A 24 -5.48 -0.84 -1.24
CA ILE A 24 -5.10 -1.29 0.09
C ILE A 24 -6.03 -0.63 1.11
N GLY A 25 -6.94 -1.44 1.62
CA GLY A 25 -7.86 -1.08 2.69
C GLY A 25 -7.24 -1.21 4.08
N GLY A 26 -8.10 -1.14 5.11
CA GLY A 26 -7.70 -1.35 6.50
C GLY A 26 -7.31 -2.79 6.80
N GLN A 27 -7.98 -3.77 6.17
CA GLN A 27 -7.81 -5.19 6.46
C GLN A 27 -7.63 -6.07 5.23
N ASP A 28 -7.90 -5.56 4.05
CA ASP A 28 -7.81 -6.27 2.78
C ASP A 28 -6.92 -5.54 1.78
N MET A 29 -6.57 -6.25 0.75
CA MET A 29 -5.75 -5.75 -0.34
C MET A 29 -6.21 -6.40 -1.65
N LYS A 30 -6.37 -5.60 -2.68
CA LYS A 30 -6.79 -6.05 -4.00
C LYS A 30 -5.89 -5.47 -5.07
N ALA A 31 -5.63 -6.25 -6.11
CA ALA A 31 -5.06 -5.71 -7.34
C ALA A 31 -5.91 -6.15 -8.52
N ILE A 32 -6.25 -5.20 -9.37
CA ILE A 32 -7.09 -5.38 -10.53
C ILE A 32 -6.26 -5.03 -11.75
N PHE A 33 -6.06 -6.00 -12.64
CA PHE A 33 -5.36 -5.82 -13.91
C PHE A 33 -6.37 -5.52 -14.99
N ILE A 34 -6.12 -4.47 -15.75
CA ILE A 34 -7.03 -3.95 -16.78
C ILE A 34 -6.33 -4.00 -18.14
N ASN A 35 -7.00 -4.56 -19.12
CA ASN A 35 -6.54 -4.58 -20.49
C ASN A 35 -7.63 -4.03 -21.42
N ASN A 36 -7.31 -2.96 -22.14
CA ASN A 36 -8.24 -2.27 -23.03
C ASN A 36 -9.60 -1.94 -22.37
N GLY A 37 -9.56 -1.43 -21.11
CA GLY A 37 -10.76 -1.06 -20.35
C GLY A 37 -11.54 -2.23 -19.75
N VAL A 38 -11.08 -3.48 -19.95
CA VAL A 38 -11.71 -4.69 -19.41
C VAL A 38 -10.86 -5.27 -18.30
N ILE A 39 -11.51 -5.78 -17.25
CA ILE A 39 -10.82 -6.48 -16.15
C ILE A 39 -10.33 -7.82 -16.69
N ASP A 40 -9.03 -8.00 -16.68
CA ASP A 40 -8.35 -9.21 -17.15
C ASP A 40 -8.10 -10.20 -16.00
N ARG A 41 -7.59 -9.70 -14.86
CA ARG A 41 -7.22 -10.52 -13.71
C ARG A 41 -7.42 -9.75 -12.41
N ILE A 42 -7.72 -10.48 -11.34
CA ILE A 42 -7.88 -9.94 -10.00
C ILE A 42 -7.09 -10.80 -9.02
N GLU A 43 -6.34 -10.15 -8.15
CA GLU A 43 -5.68 -10.78 -7.01
C GLU A 43 -6.20 -10.16 -5.72
N ILE A 44 -6.61 -10.97 -4.77
CA ILE A 44 -7.19 -10.53 -3.50
C ILE A 44 -6.47 -11.19 -2.33
N ASN A 45 -6.19 -10.41 -1.30
CA ASN A 45 -5.73 -10.92 0.00
C ASN A 45 -6.65 -10.41 1.11
N GLU A 46 -7.52 -11.26 1.59
CA GLU A 46 -8.40 -11.01 2.75
C GLU A 46 -7.91 -11.72 4.02
N ALA A 47 -6.93 -12.62 3.87
CA ALA A 47 -6.52 -13.52 4.96
C ALA A 47 -5.45 -12.93 5.89
N CYS A 48 -4.78 -11.84 5.52
CA CYS A 48 -3.65 -11.33 6.30
C CYS A 48 -3.59 -9.80 6.29
N SER A 49 -3.84 -9.21 7.45
CA SER A 49 -3.75 -7.76 7.67
C SER A 49 -2.32 -7.19 7.67
N SER A 50 -1.29 -8.04 7.60
CA SER A 50 0.13 -7.60 7.70
C SER A 50 0.65 -6.78 6.52
N GLY A 51 -0.19 -6.50 5.55
CA GLY A 51 0.10 -5.61 4.43
C GLY A 51 -0.92 -4.46 4.32
N CYS A 52 -1.82 -4.30 5.28
CA CYS A 52 -2.95 -3.37 5.21
C CYS A 52 -2.84 -2.23 6.23
N GLY A 53 -3.76 -1.27 6.18
CA GLY A 53 -3.72 -0.05 6.99
C GLY A 53 -3.73 -0.31 8.49
N SER A 54 -4.52 -1.28 8.97
CA SER A 54 -4.58 -1.62 10.40
C SER A 54 -3.24 -2.06 10.99
N PHE A 55 -2.37 -2.66 10.17
CA PHE A 55 -1.01 -3.00 10.56
C PHE A 55 -0.19 -1.74 10.90
N ILE A 56 -0.20 -0.72 10.03
CA ILE A 56 0.50 0.55 10.25
C ILE A 56 -0.09 1.29 11.46
N GLU A 57 -1.41 1.35 11.58
CA GLU A 57 -2.08 2.01 12.72
C GLU A 57 -1.73 1.36 14.06
N THR A 58 -1.62 0.04 14.09
CA THR A 58 -1.23 -0.68 15.31
C THR A 58 0.17 -0.28 15.76
N PHE A 59 1.13 -0.19 14.85
CA PHE A 59 2.49 0.25 15.18
C PHE A 59 2.56 1.74 15.53
N ALA A 60 1.85 2.60 14.81
CA ALA A 60 1.77 4.03 15.15
C ALA A 60 1.28 4.21 16.59
N LYS A 61 0.15 3.60 16.96
CA LYS A 61 -0.39 3.63 18.33
C LYS A 61 0.58 3.08 19.37
N THR A 62 1.24 1.96 19.07
CA THR A 62 2.22 1.34 19.99
C THR A 62 3.41 2.25 20.25
N LEU A 63 3.80 3.06 19.29
CA LEU A 63 4.90 4.01 19.40
C LEU A 63 4.46 5.42 19.84
N GLY A 64 3.16 5.61 20.15
CA GLY A 64 2.60 6.87 20.67
C GLY A 64 2.33 7.93 19.60
N TYR A 65 2.14 7.51 18.34
CA TYR A 65 1.87 8.40 17.20
C TYR A 65 0.46 8.23 16.66
N THR A 66 -0.11 9.29 16.11
CA THR A 66 -1.26 9.19 15.21
C THR A 66 -0.80 8.68 13.83
N ALA A 67 -1.74 8.13 13.03
CA ALA A 67 -1.41 7.63 11.69
C ALA A 67 -0.83 8.72 10.77
N PRO A 68 -1.34 9.96 10.74
CA PRO A 68 -0.74 11.05 9.96
C PRO A 68 0.68 11.41 10.41
N GLU A 69 0.92 11.55 11.73
CA GLU A 69 2.24 11.86 12.27
C GLU A 69 3.24 10.76 11.94
N PHE A 70 2.81 9.50 12.01
CA PHE A 70 3.63 8.34 11.68
C PHE A 70 4.00 8.30 10.19
N SER A 71 3.06 8.68 9.31
CA SER A 71 3.32 8.84 7.87
C SER A 71 4.33 9.96 7.61
N GLN A 72 4.17 11.11 8.27
CA GLN A 72 5.11 12.23 8.14
C GLN A 72 6.51 11.87 8.66
N ALA A 73 6.59 11.13 9.77
CA ALA A 73 7.85 10.62 10.29
C ALA A 73 8.54 9.74 9.25
N ALA A 74 7.82 8.80 8.64
CA ALA A 74 8.37 7.92 7.59
C ALA A 74 8.95 8.72 6.40
N CYS A 75 8.31 9.81 6.00
CA CYS A 75 8.80 10.67 4.91
C CYS A 75 10.10 11.42 5.26
N ARG A 76 10.44 11.56 6.54
CA ARG A 76 11.69 12.18 7.00
C ARG A 76 12.85 11.20 7.16
N SER A 77 12.59 9.90 7.08
CA SER A 77 13.62 8.87 7.22
C SER A 77 14.70 9.00 6.15
N THR A 78 15.94 8.90 6.57
CA THR A 78 17.12 8.85 5.68
C THR A 78 17.71 7.45 5.57
N CYS A 79 17.34 6.55 6.51
CA CYS A 79 17.84 5.17 6.55
C CYS A 79 16.72 4.21 7.00
N PRO A 80 15.74 3.90 6.14
CA PRO A 80 14.63 3.02 6.49
C PRO A 80 15.09 1.68 7.05
N ALA A 81 14.56 1.29 8.21
CA ALA A 81 14.92 0.02 8.84
C ALA A 81 14.47 -1.17 7.98
N ASP A 82 15.36 -2.15 7.76
CA ASP A 82 14.96 -3.37 7.06
C ASP A 82 14.20 -4.31 8.01
N LEU A 83 12.90 -4.26 7.89
CA LEU A 83 11.97 -5.07 8.68
C LEU A 83 11.53 -6.35 7.95
N GLY A 84 11.84 -6.46 6.66
CA GLY A 84 11.44 -7.58 5.81
C GLY A 84 9.93 -7.64 5.58
N THR A 85 9.42 -8.84 5.24
CA THR A 85 8.00 -9.11 4.93
C THR A 85 7.40 -10.10 5.92
N ARG A 86 7.41 -9.78 7.20
CA ARG A 86 6.95 -10.67 8.28
C ARG A 86 5.47 -10.42 8.59
N CYS A 87 4.80 -11.43 9.16
CA CYS A 87 3.46 -11.21 9.72
C CYS A 87 3.55 -10.34 10.98
N THR A 88 2.43 -9.74 11.39
CA THR A 88 2.34 -8.78 12.49
C THR A 88 2.98 -9.28 13.79
N VAL A 89 2.80 -10.57 14.12
CA VAL A 89 3.33 -11.18 15.35
C VAL A 89 4.87 -11.13 15.36
N PHE A 90 5.50 -11.56 14.28
CA PHE A 90 6.98 -11.54 14.16
C PHE A 90 7.52 -10.13 13.93
N MET A 91 6.72 -9.24 13.35
CA MET A 91 7.10 -7.85 13.14
C MET A 91 7.28 -7.11 14.47
N ASN A 92 6.43 -7.36 15.47
CA ASN A 92 6.58 -6.79 16.81
C ASN A 92 7.96 -7.07 17.40
N SER A 93 8.43 -8.30 17.29
CA SER A 93 9.77 -8.67 17.79
C SER A 93 10.87 -7.98 17.01
N LYS A 94 10.72 -7.85 15.67
CA LYS A 94 11.71 -7.18 14.83
C LYS A 94 11.75 -5.67 15.09
N VAL A 95 10.61 -5.02 15.25
CA VAL A 95 10.56 -3.58 15.61
C VAL A 95 11.21 -3.34 16.96
N LYS A 96 10.93 -4.16 17.97
CA LYS A 96 11.60 -4.07 19.29
C LYS A 96 13.11 -4.27 19.19
N GLN A 97 13.56 -5.17 18.32
CA GLN A 97 14.97 -5.41 18.07
C GLN A 97 15.64 -4.15 17.50
N VAL A 98 15.14 -3.61 16.38
CA VAL A 98 15.76 -2.45 15.73
C VAL A 98 15.70 -1.19 16.59
N LEU A 99 14.66 -1.02 17.45
CA LEU A 99 14.63 0.03 18.47
C LEU A 99 15.79 -0.08 19.46
N ARG A 100 16.11 -1.28 19.92
CA ARG A 100 17.27 -1.52 20.81
C ARG A 100 18.62 -1.29 20.11
N GLU A 101 18.65 -1.49 18.79
CA GLU A 101 19.79 -1.22 17.92
C GLU A 101 19.95 0.26 17.60
N GLY A 102 19.01 1.12 18.05
CA GLY A 102 19.09 2.57 17.92
C GLY A 102 18.37 3.13 16.68
N ALA A 103 17.53 2.35 16.01
CA ALA A 103 16.72 2.87 14.92
C ALA A 103 15.73 3.94 15.42
N THR A 104 15.59 5.01 14.66
CA THR A 104 14.64 6.08 14.96
C THR A 104 13.21 5.68 14.61
N VAL A 105 12.22 6.42 15.12
CA VAL A 105 10.81 6.20 14.75
C VAL A 105 10.60 6.48 13.26
N GLU A 106 11.30 7.46 12.71
CA GLU A 106 11.33 7.77 11.29
C GLU A 106 11.76 6.55 10.46
N ASP A 107 12.85 5.90 10.84
CA ASP A 107 13.39 4.75 10.12
C ASP A 107 12.50 3.51 10.25
N ILE A 108 11.89 3.33 11.42
CA ILE A 108 10.94 2.23 11.65
C ILE A 108 9.65 2.45 10.85
N SER A 109 9.09 3.65 10.88
CA SER A 109 7.85 3.95 10.14
C SER A 109 8.04 3.83 8.62
N ALA A 110 9.18 4.26 8.10
CA ALA A 110 9.55 4.05 6.70
C ALA A 110 9.75 2.55 6.40
N GLY A 111 10.44 1.82 7.26
CA GLY A 111 10.63 0.37 7.13
C GLY A 111 9.31 -0.41 7.11
N LEU A 112 8.31 0.01 7.91
CA LEU A 112 6.97 -0.56 7.88
C LEU A 112 6.24 -0.25 6.57
N ALA A 113 6.34 0.98 6.04
CA ALA A 113 5.80 1.33 4.73
C ALA A 113 6.39 0.45 3.61
N TYR A 114 7.70 0.26 3.61
CA TYR A 114 8.36 -0.67 2.69
C TYR A 114 7.88 -2.12 2.87
N SER A 115 7.67 -2.56 4.12
CA SER A 115 7.17 -3.91 4.40
C SER A 115 5.77 -4.13 3.81
N VAL A 116 4.86 -3.15 3.94
CA VAL A 116 3.53 -3.19 3.34
C VAL A 116 3.62 -3.33 1.82
N VAL A 117 4.43 -2.51 1.17
CA VAL A 117 4.62 -2.55 -0.28
C VAL A 117 5.23 -3.88 -0.73
N LYS A 118 6.27 -4.36 -0.05
CA LYS A 118 6.89 -5.66 -0.35
C LYS A 118 5.88 -6.81 -0.19
N ASN A 119 5.04 -6.79 0.85
CA ASN A 119 3.98 -7.77 1.03
C ASN A 119 2.97 -7.73 -0.13
N CYS A 120 2.54 -6.52 -0.54
CA CYS A 120 1.68 -6.33 -1.69
C CYS A 120 2.28 -6.96 -2.95
N LEU A 121 3.46 -6.50 -3.34
CA LEU A 121 4.06 -6.85 -4.62
C LEU A 121 4.48 -8.33 -4.68
N TYR A 122 5.10 -8.85 -3.62
CA TYR A 122 5.77 -10.15 -3.68
C TYR A 122 4.97 -11.29 -3.06
N LYS A 123 4.11 -11.03 -2.07
CA LYS A 123 3.28 -12.10 -1.45
C LYS A 123 1.87 -12.17 -2.03
N VAL A 124 1.23 -11.03 -2.22
CA VAL A 124 -0.15 -11.00 -2.75
C VAL A 124 -0.12 -11.15 -4.26
N LEU A 125 0.56 -10.24 -4.95
CA LEU A 125 0.65 -10.24 -6.40
C LEU A 125 1.64 -11.27 -6.95
N LYS A 126 2.52 -11.82 -6.11
CA LYS A 126 3.54 -12.82 -6.47
C LYS A 126 4.38 -12.39 -7.68
N LEU A 127 4.65 -11.09 -7.77
CA LEU A 127 5.39 -10.52 -8.89
C LEU A 127 6.84 -11.00 -8.86
N LYS A 128 7.31 -11.49 -10.00
CA LYS A 128 8.73 -11.71 -10.26
C LYS A 128 9.38 -10.47 -10.86
N ASP A 129 8.58 -9.66 -11.57
CA ASP A 129 8.98 -8.45 -12.23
C ASP A 129 7.84 -7.42 -12.14
N THR A 130 8.17 -6.18 -11.84
CA THR A 130 7.22 -5.07 -11.72
C THR A 130 6.68 -4.60 -13.07
N SER A 131 7.31 -4.97 -14.17
CA SER A 131 6.84 -4.66 -15.54
C SER A 131 5.42 -5.18 -15.82
N VAL A 132 5.01 -6.24 -15.12
CA VAL A 132 3.65 -6.81 -15.18
C VAL A 132 2.57 -5.81 -14.78
N LEU A 133 2.91 -4.81 -13.95
CA LEU A 133 1.98 -3.75 -13.54
C LEU A 133 1.64 -2.77 -14.66
N GLY A 134 2.41 -2.79 -15.74
CA GLY A 134 2.27 -1.83 -16.85
C GLY A 134 2.77 -0.43 -16.49
N ASN A 135 2.49 0.55 -17.36
CA ASN A 135 3.02 1.90 -17.20
C ASN A 135 2.07 2.87 -16.46
N HIS A 136 0.83 2.46 -16.21
CA HIS A 136 -0.21 3.30 -15.63
C HIS A 136 -0.85 2.59 -14.44
N LEU A 137 -0.32 2.93 -13.25
CA LEU A 137 -0.74 2.38 -11.97
C LEU A 137 -1.61 3.40 -11.23
N VAL A 138 -2.81 2.98 -10.85
CA VAL A 138 -3.71 3.75 -9.98
C VAL A 138 -3.72 3.10 -8.60
N VAL A 139 -3.67 3.91 -7.54
CA VAL A 139 -3.74 3.44 -6.16
C VAL A 139 -4.97 3.97 -5.46
N GLN A 140 -5.60 3.10 -4.67
CA GLN A 140 -6.85 3.33 -3.95
C GLN A 140 -6.79 2.75 -2.54
N GLY A 141 -7.85 2.99 -1.76
CA GLY A 141 -7.98 2.52 -0.40
C GLY A 141 -7.43 3.48 0.65
N GLY A 142 -7.97 3.41 1.87
CA GLY A 142 -7.62 4.33 2.96
C GLY A 142 -6.15 4.33 3.34
N THR A 143 -5.46 3.21 3.16
CA THR A 143 -4.02 3.08 3.41
C THR A 143 -3.19 3.98 2.48
N MET A 144 -3.69 4.29 1.29
CA MET A 144 -3.03 5.17 0.34
C MET A 144 -3.09 6.67 0.71
N ARG A 145 -3.74 7.05 1.80
CA ARG A 145 -3.56 8.37 2.44
C ARG A 145 -2.17 8.55 3.01
N ASN A 146 -1.48 7.44 3.29
CA ASN A 146 -0.11 7.45 3.80
C ASN A 146 0.88 7.70 2.65
N ASP A 147 1.46 8.90 2.61
CA ASP A 147 2.40 9.33 1.58
C ASP A 147 3.66 8.47 1.54
N ALA A 148 4.08 7.94 2.70
CA ALA A 148 5.26 7.06 2.76
C ALA A 148 5.01 5.72 2.05
N ILE A 149 3.79 5.19 2.10
CA ILE A 149 3.43 3.95 1.37
C ILE A 149 3.40 4.22 -0.13
N VAL A 150 2.79 5.33 -0.56
CA VAL A 150 2.79 5.74 -1.97
C VAL A 150 4.21 5.91 -2.48
N ARG A 151 5.06 6.62 -1.72
CA ARG A 151 6.47 6.81 -2.06
C ARG A 151 7.25 5.50 -2.12
N ALA A 152 7.04 4.60 -1.14
CA ALA A 152 7.67 3.29 -1.14
C ALA A 152 7.25 2.45 -2.36
N LEU A 153 5.99 2.55 -2.78
CA LEU A 153 5.48 1.88 -3.98
C LEU A 153 6.16 2.43 -5.25
N GLU A 154 6.25 3.76 -5.39
CA GLU A 154 6.95 4.39 -6.51
C GLU A 154 8.42 3.99 -6.59
N ILE A 155 9.12 3.95 -5.46
CA ILE A 155 10.53 3.53 -5.40
C ILE A 155 10.70 2.06 -5.80
N HIS A 156 9.82 1.17 -5.31
CA HIS A 156 9.93 -0.26 -5.60
C HIS A 156 9.53 -0.63 -7.02
N THR A 157 8.59 0.11 -7.61
CA THR A 157 8.12 -0.16 -8.98
C THR A 157 8.88 0.61 -10.03
N GLY A 158 9.55 1.70 -9.64
CA GLY A 158 10.15 2.66 -10.58
C GLY A 158 9.12 3.48 -11.35
N MET A 159 7.85 3.44 -10.95
CA MET A 159 6.74 4.08 -11.65
C MET A 159 6.14 5.20 -10.79
N LYS A 160 5.63 6.24 -11.45
CA LYS A 160 4.71 7.18 -10.79
C LYS A 160 3.34 6.54 -10.66
N VAL A 161 2.71 6.74 -9.50
CA VAL A 161 1.36 6.26 -9.26
C VAL A 161 0.35 7.40 -9.36
N THR A 162 -0.83 7.11 -9.88
CA THR A 162 -1.96 8.04 -9.86
C THR A 162 -2.78 7.75 -8.61
N ARG A 163 -2.99 8.78 -7.78
CA ARG A 163 -3.81 8.72 -6.57
C ARG A 163 -4.82 9.86 -6.59
N CYS A 164 -6.10 9.59 -6.29
CA CYS A 164 -7.06 10.67 -6.08
C CYS A 164 -6.90 11.29 -4.68
N ASN A 165 -7.47 12.48 -4.48
CA ASN A 165 -7.38 13.21 -3.20
C ASN A 165 -8.10 12.48 -2.05
N ILE A 166 -9.05 11.60 -2.37
CA ILE A 166 -9.86 10.85 -1.40
C ILE A 166 -9.82 9.36 -1.82
N PRO A 167 -8.67 8.68 -1.65
CA PRO A 167 -8.46 7.35 -2.19
C PRO A 167 -9.40 6.29 -1.60
N GLU A 168 -9.91 6.49 -0.39
CA GLU A 168 -10.86 5.59 0.27
C GLU A 168 -12.29 5.70 -0.28
N LEU A 169 -12.63 6.76 -0.99
CA LEU A 169 -13.98 6.96 -1.56
C LEU A 169 -14.08 6.60 -3.03
N MET A 170 -13.09 5.93 -3.58
CA MET A 170 -13.10 5.52 -5.00
C MET A 170 -14.31 4.67 -5.39
N LEU A 171 -14.85 3.87 -4.45
CA LEU A 171 -16.10 3.15 -4.63
C LEU A 171 -17.31 4.08 -4.84
N SER A 172 -17.29 5.26 -4.25
CA SER A 172 -18.40 6.23 -4.29
C SER A 172 -18.46 7.01 -5.59
N LEU A 173 -17.40 7.06 -6.38
CA LEU A 173 -17.35 7.78 -7.66
C LEU A 173 -18.33 7.25 -8.71
N ILE A 174 -18.94 6.10 -8.47
CA ILE A 174 -19.94 5.52 -9.39
C ILE A 174 -21.32 6.13 -9.19
N HIS A 175 -21.56 6.80 -8.09
CA HIS A 175 -22.83 7.43 -7.76
C HIS A 175 -22.87 8.92 -8.15
N ILE A 176 -21.81 9.41 -8.78
CA ILE A 176 -21.71 10.71 -9.41
C ILE A 176 -21.86 10.53 -10.92
#